data_4ef4e9240176f7ed40e533de04f0674e
#
_entry.id   4ef4e9240176f7ed40e533de04f0674e
#
_cell.length_a   1.000
_cell.length_b   1.000
_cell.length_c   1.000
_cell.angle_alpha   90.00
_cell.angle_beta   90.00
_cell.angle_gamma   90.00
#
_symmetry.space_group_name_H-M   'P 1'
#
loop_
_entity.id
_entity.type
_entity.pdbx_description
1 polymer ?
#
loop_
_entity_poly.entity_id
_entity_poly.type
_entity_poly.pdbx_seq_one_letter_code
_entity_poly.pdbx_strand_id
1 'polypeptide(L)'
;MVWRIHFGEDDLARIQVSPTLGPLAETVLAVGMLRCTQQPRTLLSEWRGQVSVSPRMTPLTALIPPDCRGVDLPTLVGETATIEQGLQVLLTVPREHLLVEMEYIDRRNRLSPLAWAMAETGGRPELAAATQVAYRELVQPFWPRIRACLYAEQATRRRTLARAGPGALLASLQGPRTPRRSGGDRPTAGSSRRR
;
A
#
# COMPACT_ATOMS: atom_id res chain seq x y z
N MET A 1 5.20 17.45 -0.08
CA MET A 1 6.18 17.19 1.00
C MET A 1 7.07 16.05 0.53
N VAL A 2 8.38 16.21 0.53
CA VAL A 2 9.34 15.16 0.17
C VAL A 2 9.96 14.65 1.46
N TRP A 3 9.76 13.37 1.75
CA TRP A 3 10.45 12.71 2.85
C TRP A 3 11.88 12.36 2.43
N ARG A 4 12.84 12.64 3.27
CA ARG A 4 14.22 12.19 3.10
C ARG A 4 14.54 11.23 4.22
N ILE A 5 14.90 10.01 3.85
CA ILE A 5 15.39 9.00 4.79
C ILE A 5 16.90 8.97 4.65
N HIS A 6 17.61 9.14 5.75
CA HIS A 6 19.06 9.07 5.82
C HIS A 6 19.44 7.71 6.37
N PHE A 7 20.26 6.97 5.63
CA PHE A 7 20.80 5.68 6.03
C PHE A 7 22.28 5.84 6.38
N GLY A 8 22.67 5.41 7.58
CA GLY A 8 24.06 5.21 7.96
C GLY A 8 24.62 3.90 7.38
N GLU A 9 25.92 3.67 7.53
CA GLU A 9 26.57 2.44 7.08
C GLU A 9 25.97 1.20 7.75
N ASP A 10 25.69 1.27 9.05
CA ASP A 10 25.07 0.20 9.81
C ASP A 10 23.64 -0.11 9.35
N ASP A 11 22.87 0.90 8.94
CA ASP A 11 21.52 0.70 8.40
C ASP A 11 21.58 0.00 7.05
N LEU A 12 22.52 0.41 6.19
CA LEU A 12 22.76 -0.20 4.89
C LEU A 12 23.19 -1.67 5.01
N ALA A 13 23.98 -1.99 6.03
CA ALA A 13 24.42 -3.37 6.30
C ALA A 13 23.27 -4.29 6.77
N ARG A 14 22.19 -3.73 7.30
CA ARG A 14 21.02 -4.48 7.79
C ARG A 14 19.89 -4.60 6.78
N ILE A 15 20.04 -4.04 5.58
CA ILE A 15 18.99 -4.12 4.56
C ILE A 15 18.69 -5.58 4.21
N GLN A 16 17.45 -5.96 4.38
CA GLN A 16 16.91 -7.25 3.99
C GLN A 16 15.81 -7.06 2.96
N VAL A 17 15.70 -8.00 2.04
CA VAL A 17 14.63 -8.01 1.03
C VAL A 17 13.69 -9.16 1.34
N SER A 18 12.53 -8.84 1.92
CA SER A 18 11.43 -9.79 2.07
C SER A 18 10.63 -9.88 0.77
N PRO A 19 10.07 -11.03 0.42
CA PRO A 19 9.21 -11.17 -0.76
C PRO A 19 7.88 -10.44 -0.55
N THR A 20 7.32 -10.54 0.64
CA THR A 20 6.02 -9.98 1.03
C THR A 20 5.92 -9.93 2.55
N LEU A 21 5.04 -9.08 3.06
CA LEU A 21 4.62 -9.10 4.46
C LEU A 21 3.52 -10.16 4.74
N GLY A 22 3.12 -10.92 3.71
CA GLY A 22 2.19 -12.03 3.84
C GLY A 22 0.79 -11.75 3.31
N PRO A 23 -0.11 -12.76 3.42
CA PRO A 23 -1.44 -12.71 2.81
C PRO A 23 -2.31 -11.55 3.29
N LEU A 24 -2.18 -11.13 4.55
CA LEU A 24 -2.94 -10.00 5.08
C LEU A 24 -2.51 -8.70 4.40
N ALA A 25 -1.20 -8.47 4.27
CA ALA A 25 -0.67 -7.29 3.62
C ALA A 25 -1.13 -7.19 2.16
N GLU A 26 -1.02 -8.29 1.41
CA GLU A 26 -1.49 -8.35 0.02
C GLU A 26 -3.01 -8.13 -0.09
N THR A 27 -3.79 -8.54 0.93
CA THR A 27 -5.23 -8.30 0.98
C THR A 27 -5.54 -6.81 1.16
N VAL A 28 -4.86 -6.14 2.08
CA VAL A 28 -5.02 -4.69 2.30
C VAL A 28 -4.64 -3.91 1.04
N LEU A 29 -3.52 -4.28 0.41
CA LEU A 29 -3.08 -3.69 -0.85
C LEU A 29 -4.08 -3.93 -1.98
N ALA A 30 -4.63 -5.14 -2.11
CA ALA A 30 -5.65 -5.47 -3.11
C ALA A 30 -6.91 -4.61 -2.95
N VAL A 31 -7.42 -4.45 -1.73
CA VAL A 31 -8.55 -3.55 -1.44
C VAL A 31 -8.19 -2.11 -1.80
N GLY A 32 -7.00 -1.65 -1.41
CA GLY A 32 -6.50 -0.31 -1.76
C GLY A 32 -6.46 -0.10 -3.27
N MET A 33 -5.96 -1.06 -4.03
CA MET A 33 -5.91 -1.01 -5.50
C MET A 33 -7.30 -0.96 -6.15
N LEU A 34 -8.28 -1.68 -5.62
CA LEU A 34 -9.65 -1.64 -6.14
C LEU A 34 -10.34 -0.30 -5.85
N ARG A 35 -10.05 0.30 -4.71
CA ARG A 35 -10.63 1.59 -4.30
C ARG A 35 -9.93 2.80 -4.90
N CYS A 36 -8.65 2.66 -5.24
CA CYS A 36 -7.84 3.77 -5.74
C CYS A 36 -8.33 4.27 -7.09
N THR A 37 -8.82 5.51 -7.13
CA THR A 37 -9.31 6.17 -8.35
C THR A 37 -8.19 6.76 -9.20
N GLN A 38 -6.99 6.93 -8.64
CA GLN A 38 -5.85 7.58 -9.29
C GLN A 38 -4.96 6.62 -10.09
N GLN A 39 -5.16 5.31 -9.95
CA GLN A 39 -4.39 4.33 -10.69
C GLN A 39 -4.97 4.09 -12.10
N PRO A 40 -4.09 3.91 -13.11
CA PRO A 40 -4.54 3.53 -14.45
C PRO A 40 -5.40 2.27 -14.38
N ARG A 41 -6.61 2.31 -14.96
CA ARG A 41 -7.51 1.14 -14.98
C ARG A 41 -6.93 -0.05 -15.74
N THR A 42 -5.96 0.20 -16.61
CA THR A 42 -5.22 -0.83 -17.37
C THR A 42 -4.31 -1.68 -16.49
N LEU A 43 -3.87 -1.13 -15.33
CA LEU A 43 -3.07 -1.92 -14.40
C LEU A 43 -3.94 -3.00 -13.76
N LEU A 44 -3.53 -4.26 -13.92
CA LEU A 44 -4.26 -5.43 -13.43
C LEU A 44 -5.73 -5.50 -13.92
N SER A 45 -5.99 -5.03 -15.15
CA SER A 45 -7.35 -4.97 -15.71
C SER A 45 -8.04 -6.33 -15.70
N GLU A 46 -7.33 -7.41 -16.02
CA GLU A 46 -7.84 -8.76 -16.01
C GLU A 46 -8.31 -9.19 -14.61
N TRP A 47 -7.46 -8.99 -13.58
CA TRP A 47 -7.82 -9.28 -12.21
C TRP A 47 -8.99 -8.40 -11.73
N ARG A 48 -8.96 -7.09 -12.01
CA ARG A 48 -10.05 -6.16 -11.67
C ARG A 48 -11.37 -6.53 -12.30
N GLY A 49 -11.35 -7.17 -13.46
CA GLY A 49 -12.55 -7.68 -14.13
C GLY A 49 -13.16 -8.92 -13.46
N GLN A 50 -12.40 -9.62 -12.64
CA GLN A 50 -12.80 -10.85 -11.95
C GLN A 50 -13.19 -10.65 -10.49
N VAL A 51 -12.84 -9.52 -9.89
CA VAL A 51 -13.04 -9.25 -8.46
C VAL A 51 -13.78 -7.94 -8.22
N SER A 52 -14.50 -7.86 -7.11
CA SER A 52 -15.17 -6.63 -6.67
C SER A 52 -15.17 -6.51 -5.16
N VAL A 53 -15.27 -5.27 -4.67
CA VAL A 53 -15.43 -5.01 -3.24
C VAL A 53 -16.88 -5.27 -2.85
N SER A 54 -17.10 -6.24 -1.98
CA SER A 54 -18.44 -6.56 -1.47
C SER A 54 -18.78 -5.72 -0.22
N PRO A 55 -20.07 -5.53 0.11
CA PRO A 55 -20.49 -4.84 1.34
C PRO A 55 -19.93 -5.49 2.63
N ARG A 56 -19.62 -6.78 2.60
CA ARG A 56 -19.04 -7.51 3.73
C ARG A 56 -17.61 -7.06 4.07
N MET A 57 -16.96 -6.33 3.16
CA MET A 57 -15.63 -5.75 3.36
C MET A 57 -15.68 -4.32 3.92
N THR A 58 -16.88 -3.79 4.22
CA THR A 58 -17.08 -2.40 4.67
C THR A 58 -16.20 -2.02 5.87
N PRO A 59 -16.04 -2.83 6.93
CA PRO A 59 -15.14 -2.52 8.03
C PRO A 59 -13.69 -2.28 7.58
N LEU A 60 -13.17 -3.13 6.69
CA LEU A 60 -11.81 -2.97 6.16
C LEU A 60 -11.73 -1.74 5.23
N THR A 61 -12.70 -1.56 4.35
CA THR A 61 -12.69 -0.44 3.40
C THR A 61 -12.86 0.92 4.09
N ALA A 62 -13.43 0.97 5.28
CA ALA A 62 -13.52 2.21 6.07
C ALA A 62 -12.12 2.74 6.46
N LEU A 63 -11.15 1.85 6.63
CA LEU A 63 -9.75 2.19 6.93
C LEU A 63 -8.91 2.50 5.68
N ILE A 64 -9.47 2.31 4.48
CA ILE A 64 -8.77 2.50 3.21
C ILE A 64 -9.55 3.50 2.34
N PRO A 65 -9.33 4.81 2.50
CA PRO A 65 -9.97 5.84 1.67
C PRO A 65 -9.65 5.71 0.17
N PRO A 66 -10.48 6.27 -0.72
CA PRO A 66 -10.31 6.15 -2.18
C PRO A 66 -9.07 6.82 -2.77
N ASP A 67 -8.38 7.66 -1.99
CA ASP A 67 -7.15 8.33 -2.40
C ASP A 67 -5.89 7.47 -2.29
N CYS A 68 -6.04 6.16 -2.06
CA CYS A 68 -4.98 5.15 -1.93
C CYS A 68 -4.09 5.29 -0.68
N ARG A 69 -4.50 6.07 0.31
CA ARG A 69 -3.76 6.27 1.56
C ARG A 69 -4.60 5.77 2.72
N GLY A 70 -4.57 4.47 2.93
CA GLY A 70 -5.23 3.84 4.07
C GLY A 70 -4.33 3.77 5.31
N VAL A 71 -4.93 3.30 6.40
CA VAL A 71 -4.20 2.90 7.61
C VAL A 71 -3.21 1.80 7.25
N ASP A 72 -1.98 1.93 7.71
CA ASP A 72 -0.91 0.98 7.38
C ASP A 72 -1.00 -0.30 8.23
N LEU A 73 -2.10 -1.03 8.03
CA LEU A 73 -2.29 -2.34 8.66
C LEU A 73 -1.17 -3.34 8.36
N PRO A 74 -0.58 -3.38 7.13
CA PRO A 74 0.56 -4.23 6.86
C PRO A 74 1.73 -4.02 7.80
N THR A 75 2.11 -2.78 8.07
CA THR A 75 3.21 -2.46 9.00
C THR A 75 2.83 -2.76 10.45
N LEU A 76 1.59 -2.50 10.86
CA LEU A 76 1.11 -2.79 12.21
C LEU A 76 1.07 -4.29 12.51
N VAL A 77 0.73 -5.10 11.53
CA VAL A 77 0.67 -6.57 11.68
C VAL A 77 2.04 -7.22 11.48
N GLY A 78 2.87 -6.65 10.60
CA GLY A 78 4.18 -7.19 10.24
C GLY A 78 4.11 -8.41 9.32
N GLU A 79 5.22 -9.11 9.19
CA GLU A 79 5.34 -10.29 8.33
C GLU A 79 4.65 -11.50 8.95
N THR A 80 3.73 -12.12 8.19
CA THR A 80 3.00 -13.33 8.60
C THR A 80 2.94 -14.35 7.47
N ALA A 81 3.09 -15.64 7.80
CA ALA A 81 3.11 -16.69 6.80
C ALA A 81 1.71 -17.05 6.28
N THR A 82 0.68 -16.91 7.12
CA THR A 82 -0.70 -17.25 6.77
C THR A 82 -1.66 -16.12 7.12
N ILE A 83 -2.84 -16.16 6.52
CA ILE A 83 -3.88 -15.18 6.81
C ILE A 83 -4.36 -15.28 8.26
N GLU A 84 -4.46 -16.49 8.79
CA GLU A 84 -4.89 -16.75 10.16
C GLU A 84 -3.94 -16.10 11.17
N GLN A 85 -2.63 -16.24 10.97
CA GLN A 85 -1.62 -15.55 11.78
C GLN A 85 -1.79 -14.04 11.71
N GLY A 86 -1.94 -13.49 10.52
CA GLY A 86 -2.15 -12.05 10.32
C GLY A 86 -3.40 -11.55 11.04
N LEU A 87 -4.51 -12.30 10.98
CA LEU A 87 -5.75 -11.95 11.66
C LEU A 87 -5.60 -12.02 13.19
N GLN A 88 -4.87 -13.00 13.71
CA GLN A 88 -4.59 -13.08 15.15
C GLN A 88 -3.78 -11.89 15.63
N VAL A 89 -2.74 -11.51 14.90
CA VAL A 89 -1.97 -10.30 15.22
C VAL A 89 -2.86 -9.06 15.14
N LEU A 90 -3.68 -8.90 14.10
CA LEU A 90 -4.61 -7.78 13.94
C LEU A 90 -5.55 -7.61 15.13
N LEU A 91 -6.05 -8.72 15.70
CA LEU A 91 -6.90 -8.71 16.88
C LEU A 91 -6.16 -8.21 18.14
N THR A 92 -4.85 -8.39 18.20
CA THR A 92 -4.00 -8.08 19.36
C THR A 92 -3.16 -6.81 19.20
N VAL A 93 -3.19 -6.13 18.03
CA VAL A 93 -2.48 -4.85 17.82
C VAL A 93 -2.90 -3.86 18.93
N PRO A 94 -1.97 -3.21 19.64
CA PRO A 94 -2.30 -2.20 20.64
C PRO A 94 -3.18 -1.10 20.05
N ARG A 95 -4.21 -0.69 20.79
CA ARG A 95 -5.16 0.33 20.34
C ARG A 95 -4.45 1.64 19.97
N GLU A 96 -3.49 2.03 20.78
CA GLU A 96 -2.69 3.23 20.61
C GLU A 96 -1.93 3.25 19.27
N HIS A 97 -1.40 2.12 18.82
CA HIS A 97 -0.71 2.05 17.53
C HIS A 97 -1.67 2.27 16.37
N LEU A 98 -2.85 1.65 16.44
CA LEU A 98 -3.87 1.84 15.41
C LEU A 98 -4.38 3.28 15.38
N LEU A 99 -4.57 3.92 16.55
CA LEU A 99 -5.00 5.31 16.64
C LEU A 99 -3.97 6.27 16.05
N VAL A 100 -2.67 6.08 16.28
CA VAL A 100 -1.61 6.91 15.70
C VAL A 100 -1.68 6.92 14.18
N GLU A 101 -1.84 5.75 13.56
CA GLU A 101 -1.99 5.62 12.12
C GLU A 101 -3.29 6.28 11.62
N MET A 102 -4.38 6.07 12.33
CA MET A 102 -5.68 6.65 11.98
C MET A 102 -5.68 8.18 12.07
N GLU A 103 -5.11 8.76 13.12
CA GLU A 103 -4.97 10.21 13.25
C GLU A 103 -4.11 10.81 12.13
N TYR A 104 -3.04 10.12 11.73
CA TYR A 104 -2.23 10.54 10.61
C TYR A 104 -3.02 10.59 9.29
N ILE A 105 -3.86 9.60 9.05
CA ILE A 105 -4.73 9.55 7.87
C ILE A 105 -5.85 10.58 7.97
N ASP A 106 -6.51 10.70 9.13
CA ASP A 106 -7.66 11.59 9.36
C ASP A 106 -7.35 13.07 9.09
N ARG A 107 -6.14 13.51 9.44
CA ARG A 107 -5.66 14.88 9.12
C ARG A 107 -5.75 15.24 7.64
N ARG A 108 -5.83 14.24 6.77
CA ARG A 108 -5.86 14.41 5.31
C ARG A 108 -7.18 14.02 4.68
N ASN A 109 -7.84 13.02 5.21
CA ASN A 109 -8.94 12.32 4.54
C ASN A 109 -10.20 12.16 5.36
N ARG A 110 -10.33 12.72 6.52
CA ARG A 110 -11.48 12.56 7.44
C ARG A 110 -12.04 11.14 7.43
N LEU A 111 -11.55 10.33 8.31
CA LEU A 111 -12.03 8.96 8.48
C LEU A 111 -13.50 8.96 8.95
N SER A 112 -14.25 7.99 8.47
CA SER A 112 -15.64 7.81 8.87
C SER A 112 -15.75 7.38 10.35
N PRO A 113 -16.90 7.63 11.01
CA PRO A 113 -17.15 7.09 12.35
C PRO A 113 -16.97 5.56 12.44
N LEU A 114 -17.29 4.84 11.35
CA LEU A 114 -17.07 3.40 11.27
C LEU A 114 -15.57 3.06 11.34
N ALA A 115 -14.72 3.83 10.67
CA ALA A 115 -13.27 3.60 10.76
C ALA A 115 -12.78 3.70 12.20
N TRP A 116 -13.21 4.74 12.93
CA TRP A 116 -12.87 4.92 14.35
C TRP A 116 -13.39 3.78 15.23
N ALA A 117 -14.62 3.27 14.95
CA ALA A 117 -15.16 2.12 15.66
C ALA A 117 -14.32 0.85 15.49
N MET A 118 -13.60 0.71 14.35
CA MET A 118 -12.71 -0.46 14.11
C MET A 118 -11.46 -0.44 15.01
N ALA A 119 -11.06 0.71 15.53
CA ALA A 119 -9.97 0.80 16.50
C ALA A 119 -10.36 0.33 17.90
N GLU A 120 -11.64 0.34 18.21
CA GLU A 120 -12.14 -0.12 19.50
C GLU A 120 -12.12 -1.65 19.60
N THR A 121 -12.04 -2.15 20.83
CA THR A 121 -11.96 -3.61 21.09
C THR A 121 -13.13 -4.37 20.46
N GLY A 122 -14.34 -3.79 20.46
CA GLY A 122 -15.53 -4.40 19.87
C GLY A 122 -15.53 -4.40 18.33
N GLY A 123 -14.83 -3.47 17.67
CA GLY A 123 -14.77 -3.38 16.21
C GLY A 123 -13.73 -4.30 15.56
N ARG A 124 -12.75 -4.77 16.32
CA ARG A 124 -11.66 -5.60 15.76
C ARG A 124 -12.10 -6.96 15.23
N PRO A 125 -12.99 -7.70 15.88
CA PRO A 125 -13.52 -8.93 15.29
C PRO A 125 -14.22 -8.70 13.96
N GLU A 126 -14.95 -7.57 13.82
CA GLU A 126 -15.59 -7.20 12.56
C GLU A 126 -14.55 -6.85 11.47
N LEU A 127 -13.50 -6.10 11.83
CA LEU A 127 -12.39 -5.79 10.94
C LEU A 127 -11.67 -7.09 10.50
N ALA A 128 -11.39 -8.00 11.42
CA ALA A 128 -10.76 -9.27 11.10
C ALA A 128 -11.64 -10.12 10.19
N ALA A 129 -12.95 -10.20 10.46
CA ALA A 129 -13.90 -10.92 9.62
C ALA A 129 -13.99 -10.32 8.21
N ALA A 130 -14.03 -8.99 8.09
CA ALA A 130 -14.03 -8.29 6.80
C ALA A 130 -12.73 -8.53 6.03
N THR A 131 -11.58 -8.54 6.72
CA THR A 131 -10.27 -8.84 6.13
C THR A 131 -10.21 -10.29 5.64
N GLN A 132 -10.76 -11.25 6.40
CA GLN A 132 -10.86 -12.64 5.98
C GLN A 132 -11.73 -12.81 4.72
N VAL A 133 -12.85 -12.08 4.63
CA VAL A 133 -13.70 -12.09 3.43
C VAL A 133 -12.93 -11.52 2.25
N ALA A 134 -12.26 -10.37 2.43
CA ALA A 134 -11.46 -9.75 1.38
C ALA A 134 -10.34 -10.69 0.89
N TYR A 135 -9.65 -11.38 1.79
CA TYR A 135 -8.66 -12.37 1.41
C TYR A 135 -9.25 -13.47 0.52
N ARG A 136 -10.35 -14.08 0.95
CA ARG A 136 -10.98 -15.18 0.23
C ARG A 136 -11.47 -14.79 -1.16
N GLU A 137 -12.00 -13.58 -1.30
CA GLU A 137 -12.61 -13.13 -2.55
C GLU A 137 -11.59 -12.47 -3.49
N LEU A 138 -10.57 -11.77 -2.98
CA LEU A 138 -9.69 -10.95 -3.81
C LEU A 138 -8.31 -11.56 -4.02
N VAL A 139 -7.80 -12.33 -3.06
CA VAL A 139 -6.39 -12.76 -3.04
C VAL A 139 -6.24 -14.27 -3.09
N GLN A 140 -6.99 -15.02 -2.30
CA GLN A 140 -6.83 -16.46 -2.16
C GLN A 140 -6.86 -17.23 -3.50
N PRO A 141 -7.77 -16.93 -4.44
CA PRO A 141 -7.80 -17.64 -5.74
C PRO A 141 -6.54 -17.40 -6.57
N PHE A 142 -5.88 -16.27 -6.36
CA PHE A 142 -4.70 -15.85 -7.10
C PHE A 142 -3.40 -16.02 -6.30
N TRP A 143 -3.48 -16.43 -5.04
CA TRP A 143 -2.35 -16.45 -4.12
C TRP A 143 -1.13 -17.23 -4.63
N PRO A 144 -1.26 -18.41 -5.24
CA PRO A 144 -0.10 -19.12 -5.78
C PRO A 144 0.65 -18.29 -6.85
N ARG A 145 -0.09 -17.59 -7.73
CA ARG A 145 0.48 -16.75 -8.79
C ARG A 145 1.11 -15.49 -8.19
N ILE A 146 0.41 -14.81 -7.27
CA ILE A 146 0.93 -13.63 -6.57
C ILE A 146 2.24 -13.98 -5.89
N ARG A 147 2.26 -15.06 -5.10
CA ARG A 147 3.44 -15.52 -4.37
C ARG A 147 4.60 -15.82 -5.32
N ALA A 148 4.36 -16.51 -6.42
CA ALA A 148 5.40 -16.80 -7.41
C ALA A 148 6.02 -15.52 -7.99
N CYS A 149 5.22 -14.51 -8.33
CA CYS A 149 5.70 -13.21 -8.81
C CYS A 149 6.53 -12.48 -7.75
N LEU A 150 6.06 -12.44 -6.50
CA LEU A 150 6.76 -11.78 -5.40
C LEU A 150 8.12 -12.43 -5.10
N TYR A 151 8.20 -13.77 -5.11
CA TYR A 151 9.48 -14.48 -4.94
C TYR A 151 10.43 -14.28 -6.11
N ALA A 152 9.94 -14.21 -7.34
CA ALA A 152 10.75 -13.90 -8.51
C ALA A 152 11.34 -12.48 -8.44
N GLU A 153 10.53 -11.51 -8.01
CA GLU A 153 10.97 -10.13 -7.78
C GLU A 153 11.99 -10.05 -6.64
N GLN A 154 11.73 -10.72 -5.52
CA GLN A 154 12.69 -10.81 -4.42
C GLN A 154 14.03 -11.36 -4.88
N ALA A 155 14.02 -12.46 -5.65
CA ALA A 155 15.24 -13.05 -6.17
C ALA A 155 16.04 -12.06 -7.05
N THR A 156 15.34 -11.25 -7.84
CA THR A 156 15.94 -10.20 -8.66
C THR A 156 16.58 -9.11 -7.79
N ARG A 157 15.84 -8.61 -6.79
CA ARG A 157 16.33 -7.59 -5.86
C ARG A 157 17.49 -8.07 -5.00
N ARG A 158 17.45 -9.32 -4.54
CA ARG A 158 18.56 -9.94 -3.81
C ARG A 158 19.82 -10.05 -4.67
N ARG A 159 19.68 -10.39 -5.95
CA ARG A 159 20.82 -10.38 -6.89
C ARG A 159 21.40 -8.97 -7.06
N THR A 160 20.56 -7.95 -7.16
CA THR A 160 21.02 -6.56 -7.24
C THR A 160 21.76 -6.16 -5.97
N LEU A 161 21.20 -6.47 -4.80
CA LEU A 161 21.83 -6.21 -3.51
C LEU A 161 23.21 -6.88 -3.41
N ALA A 162 23.30 -8.16 -3.78
CA ALA A 162 24.54 -8.94 -3.70
C ALA A 162 25.62 -8.47 -4.68
N ARG A 163 25.24 -8.03 -5.89
CA ARG A 163 26.19 -7.65 -6.94
C ARG A 163 26.60 -6.19 -6.92
N ALA A 164 25.67 -5.31 -6.62
CA ALA A 164 25.84 -3.86 -6.75
C ALA A 164 25.66 -3.09 -5.43
N GLY A 165 25.38 -3.81 -4.36
CA GLY A 165 25.23 -3.24 -3.01
C GLY A 165 23.90 -2.53 -2.74
N PRO A 166 23.72 -2.08 -1.49
CA PRO A 166 22.45 -1.48 -1.04
C PRO A 166 22.10 -0.17 -1.75
N GLY A 167 23.09 0.64 -2.08
CA GLY A 167 22.86 1.90 -2.80
C GLY A 167 22.22 1.70 -4.17
N ALA A 168 22.69 0.71 -4.94
CA ALA A 168 22.11 0.36 -6.23
C ALA A 168 20.69 -0.20 -6.09
N LEU A 169 20.43 -1.02 -5.06
CA LEU A 169 19.10 -1.52 -4.77
C LEU A 169 18.14 -0.35 -4.47
N LEU A 170 18.51 0.55 -3.55
CA LEU A 170 17.68 1.71 -3.19
C LEU A 170 17.43 2.65 -4.41
N ALA A 171 18.44 2.84 -5.25
CA ALA A 171 18.30 3.62 -6.48
C ALA A 171 17.29 2.97 -7.45
N SER A 172 17.26 1.64 -7.53
CA SER A 172 16.31 0.90 -8.38
C SER A 172 14.85 1.01 -7.93
N LEU A 173 14.60 1.30 -6.66
CA LEU A 173 13.26 1.52 -6.10
C LEU A 173 12.69 2.91 -6.42
N GLN A 174 13.57 3.85 -6.79
CA GLN A 174 13.14 5.15 -7.31
C GLN A 174 12.68 4.90 -8.75
N GLY A 175 11.37 4.80 -8.98
CA GLY A 175 10.82 4.67 -10.33
C GLY A 175 11.36 5.74 -11.29
N PRO A 176 11.20 5.59 -12.62
CA PRO A 176 11.72 6.55 -13.58
C PRO A 176 11.27 7.95 -13.17
N ARG A 177 12.24 8.83 -12.87
CA ARG A 177 11.96 10.24 -12.62
C ARG A 177 11.29 10.77 -13.86
N THR A 178 9.98 10.99 -13.83
CA THR A 178 9.32 11.80 -14.85
C THR A 178 10.07 13.13 -14.88
N PRO A 179 10.68 13.50 -16.02
CA PRO A 179 11.36 14.79 -16.11
C PRO A 179 10.30 15.84 -15.79
N ARG A 180 10.57 16.63 -14.73
CA ARG A 180 9.78 17.80 -14.41
C ARG A 180 9.84 18.66 -15.65
N ARG A 181 8.73 18.80 -16.38
CA ARG A 181 8.62 19.78 -17.44
C ARG A 181 8.95 21.11 -16.76
N SER A 182 10.15 21.62 -17.04
CA SER A 182 10.50 22.99 -16.75
C SER A 182 9.49 23.83 -17.54
N GLY A 183 8.61 24.50 -16.80
CA GLY A 183 7.71 25.50 -17.38
C GLY A 183 8.57 26.62 -17.93
N GLY A 184 8.90 26.53 -19.20
CA GLY A 184 9.60 27.52 -19.95
C GLY A 184 8.67 28.06 -21.03
N ASP A 185 8.57 29.36 -21.05
CA ASP A 185 8.10 30.22 -22.11
C ASP A 185 6.63 30.14 -22.52
N ARG A 186 5.84 30.96 -21.87
CA ARG A 186 4.73 31.65 -22.54
C ARG A 186 5.28 32.56 -23.61
N PRO A 187 4.96 32.39 -24.91
CA PRO A 187 5.20 33.42 -25.88
C PRO A 187 4.31 34.63 -25.56
N THR A 188 4.90 35.73 -25.25
CA THR A 188 4.25 37.05 -25.22
C THR A 188 3.64 37.32 -26.60
N ALA A 189 2.32 37.19 -26.69
CA ALA A 189 1.59 37.67 -27.88
C ALA A 189 1.70 39.17 -27.95
N GLY A 190 2.52 39.64 -28.91
CA GLY A 190 2.70 41.02 -29.23
C GLY A 190 1.39 41.67 -29.65
N SER A 191 1.08 42.75 -29.00
CA SER A 191 0.09 43.75 -29.39
C SER A 191 0.46 44.29 -30.79
N SER A 192 -0.39 44.04 -31.77
CA SER A 192 -0.38 44.79 -33.04
C SER A 192 -1.73 45.53 -33.13
N ARG A 193 -1.68 46.80 -32.74
CA ARG A 193 -2.64 47.82 -33.21
C ARG A 193 -2.32 48.14 -34.67
N ARG A 194 -3.28 48.07 -35.58
CA ARG A 194 -3.48 48.96 -36.75
C ARG A 194 -4.95 48.84 -37.17
N ARG A 195 -5.58 49.99 -37.06
CA ARG A 195 -6.36 50.88 -37.95
C ARG A 195 -7.58 50.23 -38.56
#